data_5523ab8a085eb9e6e779e167005281b7
#
_entry.id   5523ab8a085eb9e6e779e167005281b7
#
_cell.length_a   1.000
_cell.length_b   1.000
_cell.length_c   1.000
_cell.angle_alpha   90.00
_cell.angle_beta   90.00
_cell.angle_gamma   90.00
#
_symmetry.space_group_name_H-M   'P 1'
#
loop_
_entity.id
_entity.type
_entity.pdbx_description
1 polymer ?
#
loop_
_entity_poly.entity_id
_entity_poly.type
_entity_poly.pdbx_seq_one_letter_code
_entity_poly.pdbx_strand_id
1 'polypeptide(L)'
;LFQDDIAKLFRLRDDDYDVMCCKHDYQPTTETKMLGARQHSYPKKNWSSVMMFNAAKCQILTPYYVNRASPAELHQMFWAHGAKAIGDLPLKWNWLVGEYGHHEKPSNLHWTLGGPWWHAYADTPYADVWREELRSMLNENGDEFTSAAVLMHTAQKHRDAAMERQAASA
;
A
#
# COMPACT_ATOMS: atom_id res chain seq x y z
N LEU A 1 3.16 -5.96 3.17
CA LEU A 1 3.95 -6.89 3.98
C LEU A 1 5.24 -7.22 3.25
N PHE A 2 6.39 -6.82 3.80
CA PHE A 2 7.68 -7.17 3.22
C PHE A 2 7.98 -8.65 3.44
N GLN A 3 8.48 -9.30 2.38
CA GLN A 3 8.86 -10.70 2.33
C GLN A 3 10.36 -10.87 2.02
N ASP A 4 11.06 -9.78 1.78
CA ASP A 4 12.48 -9.79 1.46
C ASP A 4 13.19 -8.70 2.29
N ASP A 5 14.50 -8.84 2.44
CA ASP A 5 15.33 -7.86 3.14
C ASP A 5 15.25 -6.49 2.45
N ILE A 6 14.74 -5.50 3.17
CA ILE A 6 14.55 -4.14 2.68
C ILE A 6 15.89 -3.48 2.25
N ALA A 7 17.04 -3.95 2.77
CA ALA A 7 18.34 -3.47 2.30
C ALA A 7 18.56 -3.78 0.83
N LYS A 8 17.92 -4.83 0.28
CA LYS A 8 17.96 -5.11 -1.16
C LYS A 8 17.23 -4.05 -1.99
N LEU A 9 16.11 -3.48 -1.46
CA LEU A 9 15.43 -2.36 -2.08
C LEU A 9 16.34 -1.13 -2.11
N PHE A 10 16.98 -0.78 -0.99
CA PHE A 10 17.88 0.38 -0.92
C PHE A 10 19.11 0.25 -1.82
N ARG A 11 19.56 -0.95 -2.13
CA ARG A 11 20.65 -1.16 -3.12
C ARG A 11 20.27 -0.83 -4.56
N LEU A 12 18.97 -0.70 -4.85
CA LEU A 12 18.45 -0.29 -6.17
C LEU A 12 18.44 1.24 -6.36
N ARG A 13 18.83 2.01 -5.33
CA ARG A 13 18.83 3.47 -5.43
C ARG A 13 19.66 3.94 -6.61
N ASP A 14 19.12 4.94 -7.29
CA ASP A 14 19.79 5.67 -8.34
C ASP A 14 19.62 7.17 -8.08
N ASP A 15 20.73 7.85 -7.84
CA ASP A 15 20.74 9.24 -7.45
C ASP A 15 20.40 10.21 -8.61
N ASP A 16 20.28 9.70 -9.84
CA ASP A 16 19.80 10.48 -10.98
C ASP A 16 18.30 10.82 -10.87
N TYR A 17 17.53 10.03 -10.11
CA TYR A 17 16.10 10.26 -9.93
C TYR A 17 15.79 11.07 -8.67
N ASP A 18 14.66 11.78 -8.70
CA ASP A 18 14.08 12.44 -7.52
C ASP A 18 13.39 11.41 -6.62
N VAL A 19 12.68 10.50 -7.25
CA VAL A 19 11.94 9.42 -6.61
C VAL A 19 11.97 8.19 -7.51
N MET A 20 12.04 7.01 -6.90
CA MET A 20 11.87 5.74 -7.59
C MET A 20 10.63 5.03 -7.04
N CYS A 21 9.83 4.41 -7.90
CA CYS A 21 8.63 3.69 -7.53
C CYS A 21 8.33 2.53 -8.47
N CYS A 22 7.44 1.63 -8.05
CA CYS A 22 6.93 0.60 -8.95
C CYS A 22 5.91 1.22 -9.90
N LYS A 23 6.25 1.30 -11.19
CA LYS A 23 5.39 1.89 -12.21
C LYS A 23 4.37 0.87 -12.69
N HIS A 24 3.23 0.84 -12.03
CA HIS A 24 2.12 -0.02 -12.39
C HIS A 24 1.42 0.49 -13.65
N ASP A 25 1.28 -0.40 -14.63
CA ASP A 25 0.47 -0.18 -15.83
C ASP A 25 -0.65 -1.22 -15.83
N TYR A 26 -1.79 -0.86 -15.24
CA TYR A 26 -2.94 -1.74 -15.13
C TYR A 26 -4.24 -0.95 -14.99
N GLN A 27 -5.35 -1.60 -15.31
CA GLN A 27 -6.68 -1.11 -15.00
C GLN A 27 -7.24 -1.92 -13.82
N PRO A 28 -7.90 -1.28 -12.85
CA PRO A 28 -8.53 -1.99 -11.74
C PRO A 28 -9.48 -3.08 -12.24
N THR A 29 -9.38 -4.26 -11.65
CA THR A 29 -10.22 -5.42 -12.00
C THR A 29 -11.66 -5.30 -11.47
N THR A 30 -11.87 -4.43 -10.48
CA THR A 30 -13.18 -4.22 -9.83
C THR A 30 -13.52 -2.74 -9.71
N GLU A 31 -14.81 -2.42 -9.65
CA GLU A 31 -15.30 -1.05 -9.42
C GLU A 31 -15.27 -0.66 -7.94
N THR A 32 -15.17 -1.65 -7.06
CA THR A 32 -15.15 -1.44 -5.62
C THR A 32 -14.00 -2.19 -4.95
N LYS A 33 -13.55 -1.70 -3.81
CA LYS A 33 -12.52 -2.29 -2.94
C LYS A 33 -12.84 -2.02 -1.48
N MET A 34 -12.12 -2.68 -0.55
CA MET A 34 -12.14 -2.35 0.88
C MET A 34 -13.58 -2.20 1.42
N LEU A 35 -14.39 -3.27 1.28
CA LEU A 35 -15.77 -3.34 1.78
C LEU A 35 -16.73 -2.33 1.11
N GLY A 36 -16.61 -2.11 -0.19
CA GLY A 36 -17.54 -1.30 -0.97
C GLY A 36 -17.05 0.11 -1.31
N ALA A 37 -15.85 0.50 -0.90
CA ALA A 37 -15.27 1.77 -1.30
C ALA A 37 -15.10 1.81 -2.84
N ARG A 38 -15.58 2.87 -3.48
CA ARG A 38 -15.43 3.06 -4.93
C ARG A 38 -13.96 3.10 -5.33
N GLN A 39 -13.64 2.42 -6.41
CA GLN A 39 -12.32 2.41 -7.02
C GLN A 39 -12.36 3.10 -8.38
N HIS A 40 -11.49 4.08 -8.58
CA HIS A 40 -11.36 4.79 -9.84
C HIS A 40 -10.01 4.49 -10.49
N SER A 41 -9.99 4.40 -11.82
CA SER A 41 -8.75 4.46 -12.58
C SER A 41 -8.29 5.92 -12.66
N TYR A 42 -6.99 6.12 -12.48
CA TYR A 42 -6.32 7.42 -12.69
C TYR A 42 -4.85 7.19 -13.06
N PRO A 43 -4.20 8.15 -13.73
CA PRO A 43 -2.79 8.02 -14.10
C PRO A 43 -1.89 7.75 -12.88
N LYS A 44 -0.91 6.87 -13.04
CA LYS A 44 0.04 6.48 -11.98
C LYS A 44 -0.61 5.87 -10.74
N LYS A 45 -1.73 5.17 -10.91
CA LYS A 45 -2.41 4.49 -9.81
C LYS A 45 -1.48 3.50 -9.12
N ASN A 46 -1.45 3.56 -7.78
CA ASN A 46 -0.58 2.76 -6.89
C ASN A 46 0.95 2.99 -7.06
N TRP A 47 1.41 3.93 -7.89
CA TRP A 47 2.83 4.26 -7.95
C TRP A 47 3.34 4.81 -6.61
N SER A 48 2.54 5.62 -5.93
CA SER A 48 2.88 6.25 -4.65
C SER A 48 2.75 5.33 -3.42
N SER A 49 2.43 4.05 -3.60
CA SER A 49 2.31 3.12 -2.46
C SER A 49 3.64 2.55 -1.98
N VAL A 50 4.66 2.55 -2.86
CA VAL A 50 6.06 2.29 -2.49
C VAL A 50 6.92 3.31 -3.22
N MET A 51 7.60 4.17 -2.47
CA MET A 51 8.46 5.22 -3.01
C MET A 51 9.80 5.25 -2.28
N MET A 52 10.87 5.36 -3.04
CA MET A 52 12.21 5.62 -2.53
C MET A 52 12.62 7.03 -2.95
N PHE A 53 12.73 7.93 -1.99
CA PHE A 53 13.00 9.34 -2.22
C PHE A 53 14.49 9.65 -2.22
N ASN A 54 14.94 10.48 -3.14
CA ASN A 54 16.20 11.21 -3.02
C ASN A 54 15.94 12.50 -2.22
N ALA A 55 16.25 12.49 -0.92
CA ALA A 55 15.93 13.58 -0.03
C ALA A 55 16.56 14.92 -0.47
N ALA A 56 17.71 14.87 -1.14
CA ALA A 56 18.38 16.09 -1.64
C ALA A 56 17.61 16.76 -2.80
N LYS A 57 16.85 15.98 -3.56
CA LYS A 57 16.06 16.45 -4.72
C LYS A 57 14.58 16.67 -4.37
N CYS A 58 14.09 16.14 -3.26
CA CYS A 58 12.68 16.22 -2.84
C CYS A 58 12.38 17.33 -1.83
N GLN A 59 13.21 18.38 -1.75
CA GLN A 59 13.07 19.45 -0.75
C GLN A 59 11.77 20.26 -0.83
N ILE A 60 11.08 20.22 -1.98
CA ILE A 60 9.76 20.82 -2.14
C ILE A 60 8.69 20.17 -1.25
N LEU A 61 8.87 18.91 -0.85
CA LEU A 61 7.92 18.17 -0.01
C LEU A 61 7.97 18.63 1.46
N THR A 62 7.85 19.92 1.66
CA THR A 62 7.72 20.51 3.00
C THR A 62 6.34 20.24 3.59
N PRO A 63 6.16 20.27 4.93
CA PRO A 63 4.84 20.20 5.56
C PRO A 63 3.85 21.22 5.00
N TYR A 64 4.34 22.40 4.68
CA TYR A 64 3.51 23.46 4.07
C TYR A 64 2.96 23.04 2.70
N TYR A 65 3.82 22.51 1.82
CA TYR A 65 3.41 22.04 0.49
C TYR A 65 2.47 20.83 0.58
N VAL A 66 2.87 19.81 1.34
CA VAL A 66 2.12 18.55 1.45
C VAL A 66 0.70 18.76 2.00
N ASN A 67 0.53 19.69 2.96
CA ASN A 67 -0.78 19.99 3.53
C ASN A 67 -1.70 20.83 2.61
N ARG A 68 -1.21 21.34 1.49
CA ARG A 68 -1.97 22.18 0.55
C ARG A 68 -2.09 21.59 -0.85
N ALA A 69 -1.14 20.77 -1.24
CA ALA A 69 -1.18 20.10 -2.53
C ALA A 69 -2.40 19.17 -2.62
N SER A 70 -3.00 19.11 -3.79
CA SER A 70 -4.10 18.18 -4.05
C SER A 70 -3.63 16.72 -3.99
N PRO A 71 -4.51 15.76 -3.71
CA PRO A 71 -4.17 14.34 -3.80
C PRO A 71 -3.56 13.94 -5.15
N ALA A 72 -4.05 14.53 -6.25
CA ALA A 72 -3.51 14.28 -7.58
C ALA A 72 -2.05 14.75 -7.72
N GLU A 73 -1.72 15.94 -7.23
CA GLU A 73 -0.35 16.47 -7.25
C GLU A 73 0.61 15.57 -6.48
N LEU A 74 0.20 15.08 -5.29
CA LEU A 74 1.02 14.22 -4.45
C LEU A 74 1.17 12.83 -5.05
N HIS A 75 0.05 12.15 -5.37
CA HIS A 75 0.05 10.76 -5.83
C HIS A 75 0.59 10.58 -7.25
N GLN A 76 0.44 11.59 -8.13
CA GLN A 76 0.99 11.55 -9.48
C GLN A 76 2.40 12.16 -9.57
N MET A 77 2.98 12.54 -8.43
CA MET A 77 4.35 13.06 -8.32
C MET A 77 4.59 14.28 -9.22
N PHE A 78 3.62 15.24 -9.27
CA PHE A 78 3.79 16.47 -10.04
C PHE A 78 4.87 17.39 -9.45
N TRP A 79 5.24 17.13 -8.20
CA TRP A 79 6.31 17.81 -7.48
C TRP A 79 7.72 17.39 -7.93
N ALA A 80 7.87 16.26 -8.65
CA ALA A 80 9.15 15.84 -9.21
C ALA A 80 9.56 16.71 -10.42
N HIS A 81 10.86 16.79 -10.71
CA HIS A 81 11.39 17.58 -11.83
C HIS A 81 11.06 16.97 -13.21
N GLY A 82 9.82 16.60 -13.38
CA GLY A 82 9.26 16.01 -14.60
C GLY A 82 9.25 14.46 -14.60
N ALA A 83 8.63 13.90 -15.62
CA ALA A 83 8.41 12.45 -15.72
C ALA A 83 9.72 11.64 -15.74
N LYS A 84 10.79 12.21 -16.31
CA LYS A 84 12.11 11.57 -16.40
C LYS A 84 12.83 11.51 -15.05
N ALA A 85 12.43 12.31 -14.08
CA ALA A 85 12.96 12.30 -12.72
C ALA A 85 12.33 11.22 -11.82
N ILE A 86 11.38 10.43 -12.36
CA ILE A 86 10.76 9.32 -11.66
C ILE A 86 11.38 8.02 -12.18
N GLY A 87 12.19 7.37 -11.36
CA GLY A 87 12.85 6.09 -11.66
C GLY A 87 11.97 4.87 -11.42
N ASP A 88 12.43 3.72 -11.89
CA ASP A 88 11.71 2.45 -11.84
C ASP A 88 12.24 1.56 -10.71
N LEU A 89 11.33 0.97 -9.94
CA LEU A 89 11.58 -0.16 -9.05
C LEU A 89 10.93 -1.42 -9.62
N PRO A 90 11.54 -2.60 -9.47
CA PRO A 90 10.92 -3.85 -9.89
C PRO A 90 9.56 -4.07 -9.21
N LEU A 91 8.54 -4.47 -9.97
CA LEU A 91 7.14 -4.63 -9.49
C LEU A 91 7.01 -5.58 -8.29
N LYS A 92 7.93 -6.52 -8.12
CA LYS A 92 7.96 -7.43 -6.96
C LYS A 92 8.04 -6.70 -5.61
N TRP A 93 8.53 -5.43 -5.59
CA TRP A 93 8.60 -4.59 -4.39
C TRP A 93 7.29 -3.88 -4.06
N ASN A 94 6.28 -4.03 -4.92
CA ASN A 94 4.92 -3.54 -4.67
C ASN A 94 3.93 -4.43 -5.41
N TRP A 95 3.91 -5.73 -5.09
CA TRP A 95 3.06 -6.70 -5.76
C TRP A 95 1.60 -6.49 -5.38
N LEU A 96 0.77 -6.06 -6.33
CA LEU A 96 -0.64 -5.75 -6.10
C LEU A 96 -1.46 -7.04 -6.05
N VAL A 97 -1.69 -7.52 -4.84
CA VAL A 97 -2.47 -8.74 -4.58
C VAL A 97 -3.92 -8.53 -4.99
N GLY A 98 -4.44 -9.44 -5.80
CA GLY A 98 -5.79 -9.39 -6.36
C GLY A 98 -5.91 -8.65 -7.68
N GLU A 99 -4.97 -7.76 -8.01
CA GLU A 99 -4.89 -7.10 -9.32
C GLU A 99 -3.93 -7.84 -10.26
N TYR A 100 -2.85 -8.39 -9.72
CA TYR A 100 -1.91 -9.23 -10.44
C TYR A 100 -2.12 -10.71 -10.13
N GLY A 101 -1.68 -11.56 -11.05
CA GLY A 101 -1.67 -13.00 -10.85
C GLY A 101 -0.73 -13.45 -9.73
N HIS A 102 -0.52 -14.77 -9.62
CA HIS A 102 0.42 -15.31 -8.64
C HIS A 102 1.88 -14.94 -9.00
N HIS A 103 2.66 -14.60 -7.99
CA HIS A 103 4.10 -14.38 -8.07
C HIS A 103 4.80 -15.27 -7.06
N GLU A 104 5.76 -16.08 -7.50
CA GLU A 104 6.43 -17.06 -6.62
C GLU A 104 7.24 -16.40 -5.48
N LYS A 105 7.84 -15.25 -5.75
CA LYS A 105 8.72 -14.55 -4.79
C LYS A 105 8.50 -13.03 -4.80
N PRO A 106 7.32 -12.55 -4.36
CA PRO A 106 7.12 -11.12 -4.18
C PRO A 106 8.00 -10.64 -3.02
N SER A 107 8.64 -9.48 -3.19
CA SER A 107 9.46 -8.88 -2.12
C SER A 107 8.63 -8.03 -1.17
N ASN A 108 7.47 -7.53 -1.63
CA ASN A 108 6.49 -6.84 -0.79
C ASN A 108 5.07 -7.06 -1.34
N LEU A 109 4.19 -7.54 -0.49
CA LEU A 109 2.77 -7.80 -0.78
C LEU A 109 1.93 -6.58 -0.42
N HIS A 110 1.12 -6.10 -1.38
CA HIS A 110 0.22 -4.98 -1.21
C HIS A 110 -1.22 -5.41 -1.54
N TRP A 111 -2.04 -5.61 -0.52
CA TRP A 111 -3.47 -5.93 -0.66
C TRP A 111 -4.28 -4.65 -0.95
N THR A 112 -4.26 -4.22 -2.19
CA THR A 112 -4.92 -2.96 -2.61
C THR A 112 -6.45 -3.08 -2.68
N LEU A 113 -7.00 -4.27 -2.89
CA LEU A 113 -8.46 -4.52 -2.93
C LEU A 113 -9.06 -4.74 -1.54
N GLY A 114 -8.28 -5.29 -0.64
CA GLY A 114 -8.66 -5.64 0.73
C GLY A 114 -7.80 -6.80 1.22
N GLY A 115 -7.45 -6.79 2.50
CA GLY A 115 -6.52 -7.74 3.06
C GLY A 115 -7.15 -8.75 4.01
N PRO A 116 -6.41 -9.82 4.38
CA PRO A 116 -6.92 -10.95 5.13
C PRO A 116 -7.34 -10.63 6.58
N TRP A 117 -7.14 -9.40 7.03
CA TRP A 117 -7.64 -8.88 8.29
C TRP A 117 -9.15 -8.55 8.27
N TRP A 118 -9.78 -8.55 7.11
CA TRP A 118 -11.23 -8.45 6.96
C TRP A 118 -11.83 -9.81 6.61
N HIS A 119 -12.93 -10.16 7.23
CA HIS A 119 -13.61 -11.43 6.99
C HIS A 119 -13.96 -11.64 5.51
N ALA A 120 -14.42 -10.59 4.83
CA ALA A 120 -14.77 -10.63 3.39
C ALA A 120 -13.57 -10.93 2.47
N TYR A 121 -12.34 -10.77 2.96
CA TYR A 121 -11.09 -11.00 2.22
C TYR A 121 -10.21 -12.06 2.89
N ALA A 122 -10.81 -12.90 3.75
CA ALA A 122 -10.07 -13.91 4.52
C ALA A 122 -9.27 -14.87 3.64
N ASP A 123 -9.78 -15.19 2.44
CA ASP A 123 -9.19 -16.13 1.50
C ASP A 123 -8.46 -15.45 0.32
N THR A 124 -8.12 -14.15 0.48
CA THR A 124 -7.32 -13.45 -0.55
C THR A 124 -5.96 -14.14 -0.75
N PRO A 125 -5.37 -14.06 -1.95
CA PRO A 125 -4.03 -14.63 -2.17
C PRO A 125 -3.02 -14.17 -1.11
N TYR A 126 -2.12 -15.06 -0.71
CA TYR A 126 -1.09 -14.85 0.34
C TYR A 126 -1.65 -14.53 1.75
N ALA A 127 -2.91 -14.86 2.02
CA ALA A 127 -3.51 -14.67 3.34
C ALA A 127 -2.83 -15.52 4.42
N ASP A 128 -2.33 -16.70 4.06
CA ASP A 128 -1.53 -17.59 4.91
C ASP A 128 -0.22 -16.94 5.34
N VAL A 129 0.48 -16.28 4.42
CA VAL A 129 1.72 -15.53 4.70
C VAL A 129 1.46 -14.41 5.71
N TRP A 130 0.38 -13.64 5.52
CA TRP A 130 0.00 -12.59 6.46
C TRP A 130 -0.33 -13.12 7.85
N ARG A 131 -1.07 -14.26 7.92
CA ARG A 131 -1.44 -14.89 9.21
C ARG A 131 -0.24 -15.46 9.94
N GLU A 132 0.75 -15.98 9.22
CA GLU A 132 1.99 -16.46 9.82
C GLU A 132 2.78 -15.31 10.46
N GLU A 133 2.94 -14.21 9.74
CA GLU A 133 3.59 -13.01 10.24
C GLU A 133 2.87 -12.44 11.46
N LEU A 134 1.53 -12.39 11.43
CA LEU A 134 0.74 -11.97 12.58
C LEU A 134 0.98 -12.88 13.79
N ARG A 135 1.02 -14.21 13.61
CA ARG A 135 1.30 -15.16 14.69
C ARG A 135 2.70 -14.97 15.26
N SER A 136 3.71 -14.79 14.41
CA SER A 136 5.09 -14.51 14.82
C SER A 136 5.14 -13.25 15.68
N MET A 137 4.57 -12.16 15.18
CA MET A 137 4.51 -10.88 15.89
C MET A 137 3.81 -10.98 17.26
N LEU A 138 2.71 -11.73 17.36
CA LEU A 138 1.98 -11.93 18.61
C LEU A 138 2.79 -12.78 19.61
N ASN A 139 3.50 -13.80 19.13
CA ASN A 139 4.32 -14.66 19.96
C ASN A 139 5.57 -13.95 20.49
N GLU A 140 6.15 -13.03 19.70
CA GLU A 140 7.36 -12.29 20.10
C GLU A 140 7.08 -11.19 21.13
N ASN A 141 5.86 -10.60 21.11
CA ASN A 141 5.54 -9.42 21.92
C ASN A 141 4.66 -9.72 23.15
N GLY A 142 4.26 -10.98 23.37
CA GLY A 142 3.50 -11.40 24.56
C GLY A 142 2.16 -10.67 24.76
N ASP A 143 1.73 -10.53 26.03
CA ASP A 143 0.39 -10.02 26.40
C ASP A 143 0.09 -8.56 26.02
N GLU A 144 1.11 -7.70 25.90
CA GLU A 144 0.89 -6.29 25.48
C GLU A 144 0.33 -6.21 24.06
N PHE A 145 0.69 -7.13 23.18
CA PHE A 145 0.22 -7.14 21.81
C PHE A 145 -1.18 -7.74 21.65
N THR A 146 -1.58 -8.60 22.59
CA THR A 146 -2.94 -9.14 22.64
C THR A 146 -3.95 -7.99 22.78
N SER A 147 -3.64 -6.99 23.60
CA SER A 147 -4.46 -5.78 23.77
C SER A 147 -4.53 -4.93 22.50
N ALA A 148 -3.41 -4.78 21.75
CA ALA A 148 -3.38 -4.04 20.49
C ALA A 148 -4.15 -4.78 19.37
N ALA A 149 -4.04 -6.10 19.28
CA ALA A 149 -4.80 -6.91 18.34
C ALA A 149 -6.31 -6.86 18.61
N VAL A 150 -6.71 -6.87 19.88
CA VAL A 150 -8.10 -6.67 20.31
C VAL A 150 -8.59 -5.26 19.97
N LEU A 151 -7.77 -4.23 20.19
CA LEU A 151 -8.09 -2.86 19.82
C LEU A 151 -8.23 -2.68 18.30
N MET A 152 -7.34 -3.29 17.49
CA MET A 152 -7.44 -3.30 16.04
C MET A 152 -8.71 -4.01 15.56
N HIS A 153 -9.02 -5.17 16.13
CA HIS A 153 -10.25 -5.90 15.83
C HIS A 153 -11.51 -5.11 16.20
N THR A 154 -11.51 -4.46 17.36
CA THR A 154 -12.61 -3.62 17.83
C THR A 154 -12.77 -2.37 16.96
N ALA A 155 -11.67 -1.69 16.62
CA ALA A 155 -11.69 -0.53 15.73
C ALA A 155 -12.12 -0.91 14.31
N GLN A 156 -11.80 -2.11 13.84
CA GLN A 156 -12.25 -2.64 12.57
C GLN A 156 -13.75 -2.90 12.59
N LYS A 157 -14.26 -3.56 13.62
CA LYS A 157 -15.70 -3.81 13.80
C LYS A 157 -16.53 -2.52 13.82
N HIS A 158 -16.03 -1.47 14.44
CA HIS A 158 -16.67 -0.16 14.43
C HIS A 158 -16.67 0.51 13.05
N ARG A 159 -15.59 0.37 12.28
CA ARG A 159 -15.51 0.87 10.89
C ARG A 159 -16.46 0.12 9.97
N ASP A 160 -16.49 -1.19 10.06
CA ASP A 160 -17.38 -2.03 9.25
C ASP A 160 -18.86 -1.68 9.51
N ALA A 161 -19.25 -1.54 10.78
CA ALA A 161 -20.59 -1.10 11.16
C ALA A 161 -20.92 0.35 10.74
N ALA A 162 -19.94 1.24 10.63
CA ALA A 162 -20.14 2.60 10.11
C ALA A 162 -20.35 2.59 8.60
N MET A 163 -19.58 1.78 7.85
CA MET A 163 -19.72 1.63 6.41
C MET A 163 -21.05 0.97 6.02
N GLU A 164 -21.49 -0.05 6.77
CA GLU A 164 -22.81 -0.68 6.58
C GLU A 164 -23.96 0.32 6.77
N ARG A 165 -23.88 1.17 7.80
CA ARG A 165 -24.87 2.24 8.02
C ARG A 165 -24.88 3.27 6.90
N GLN A 166 -23.72 3.61 6.34
CA GLN A 166 -23.60 4.56 5.24
C GLN A 166 -24.13 3.97 3.92
N ALA A 167 -23.91 2.67 3.68
CA ALA A 167 -24.46 1.95 2.54
C ALA A 167 -25.99 1.78 2.61
N ALA A 168 -26.53 1.60 3.82
CA ALA A 168 -27.98 1.47 4.05
C ALA A 168 -28.75 2.80 3.95
N SER A 169 -28.05 3.94 3.97
CA SER A 169 -28.61 5.29 3.88
C SER A 169 -28.48 5.95 2.50
N ALA A 170 -27.89 5.25 1.53
CA ALA A 170 -27.68 5.69 0.14
C ALA A 170 -28.63 4.98 -0.81
#